data_d07b3734d546cacde929fdd46a7a128e
#
_entry.id   d07b3734d546cacde929fdd46a7a128e
#
_cell.length_a   1.000
_cell.length_b   1.000
_cell.length_c   1.000
_cell.angle_alpha   90.00
_cell.angle_beta   90.00
_cell.angle_gamma   90.00
#
_symmetry.space_group_name_H-M   'P 1'
#
loop_
_entity.id
_entity.type
_entity.pdbx_description
1 polymer ?
#
loop_
_entity_poly.entity_id
_entity_poly.type
_entity_poly.pdbx_seq_one_letter_code
_entity_poly.pdbx_strand_id
1 'polypeptide(L)'
;PTPSSAASDVYKRQDEIKAELPELPDNKRDRFVSEFGLSAEDADTLVEEKSTAEFYEELSNGRDKKLAANWVITELFGALNKSGIGLRESKVDAHNLGNLIDLISDGTISGRIAKDVFGEMFENGGSADSIIASKGLRQISDSGQLTELIDAVLSEHQDKVTEFREGKDKLFGFFVGQVMKRSQGQANPKLVNELLKEKLAG
;
A
#
# COMPACT_ATOMS: atom_id res chain seq x y z
N PRO A 1 -55.91 26.26 2.37
CA PRO A 1 -55.56 25.55 3.59
C PRO A 1 -54.05 25.35 3.63
N THR A 2 -53.41 26.04 4.57
CA THR A 2 -51.99 25.87 4.85
C THR A 2 -51.75 24.48 5.42
N PRO A 3 -50.73 23.75 4.99
CA PRO A 3 -50.43 22.45 5.57
C PRO A 3 -50.14 22.65 7.07
N SER A 4 -50.77 21.81 7.87
CA SER A 4 -50.66 21.87 9.33
C SER A 4 -49.20 21.80 9.78
N SER A 5 -48.81 22.67 10.70
CA SER A 5 -47.48 22.70 11.36
C SER A 5 -47.01 21.33 11.81
N ALA A 6 -47.93 20.49 12.28
CA ALA A 6 -47.66 19.11 12.67
C ALA A 6 -47.13 18.21 11.54
N ALA A 7 -47.60 18.40 10.31
CA ALA A 7 -47.10 17.63 9.17
C ALA A 7 -45.66 18.06 8.81
N SER A 8 -45.38 19.38 8.86
CA SER A 8 -44.02 19.92 8.64
C SER A 8 -43.02 19.42 9.69
N ASP A 9 -43.44 19.30 10.94
CA ASP A 9 -42.58 18.81 12.04
C ASP A 9 -42.29 17.30 11.94
N VAL A 10 -43.28 16.54 11.45
CA VAL A 10 -43.10 15.09 11.18
C VAL A 10 -42.10 14.86 10.04
N TYR A 11 -42.19 15.64 8.95
CA TYR A 11 -41.20 15.52 7.85
C TYR A 11 -39.81 15.95 8.25
N LYS A 12 -39.64 17.05 9.00
CA LYS A 12 -38.34 17.48 9.56
C LYS A 12 -37.74 16.42 10.45
N ARG A 13 -38.53 15.83 11.34
CA ARG A 13 -38.09 14.77 12.24
C ARG A 13 -37.71 13.48 11.50
N GLN A 14 -38.39 13.19 10.39
CA GLN A 14 -38.01 12.05 9.50
C GLN A 14 -36.68 12.31 8.80
N ASP A 15 -36.43 13.54 8.35
CA ASP A 15 -35.16 13.89 7.70
C ASP A 15 -34.00 13.94 8.72
N GLU A 16 -34.23 14.40 9.93
CA GLU A 16 -33.27 14.34 11.04
C GLU A 16 -32.94 12.89 11.41
N ILE A 17 -33.94 12.02 11.54
CA ILE A 17 -33.75 10.60 11.84
C ILE A 17 -32.99 9.89 10.69
N LYS A 18 -33.30 10.23 9.41
CA LYS A 18 -32.56 9.69 8.26
C LYS A 18 -31.12 10.12 8.24
N ALA A 19 -30.81 11.34 8.67
CA ALA A 19 -29.44 11.86 8.76
C ALA A 19 -28.64 11.21 9.91
N GLU A 20 -29.32 10.73 10.96
CA GLU A 20 -28.69 10.03 12.09
C GLU A 20 -28.57 8.52 11.89
N LEU A 21 -29.25 7.95 10.87
CA LEU A 21 -29.11 6.53 10.58
C LEU A 21 -27.72 6.22 10.00
N PRO A 22 -27.06 5.18 10.48
CA PRO A 22 -25.81 4.73 9.87
C PRO A 22 -26.05 4.38 8.40
N GLU A 23 -25.11 4.72 7.54
CA GLU A 23 -25.12 4.38 6.13
C GLU A 23 -25.35 2.87 5.95
N LEU A 24 -26.33 2.52 5.11
CA LEU A 24 -26.65 1.12 4.82
C LEU A 24 -25.49 0.47 4.02
N PRO A 25 -25.23 -0.83 4.21
CA PRO A 25 -24.16 -1.54 3.49
C PRO A 25 -24.22 -1.36 1.97
N ASP A 26 -25.40 -1.40 1.36
CA ASP A 26 -25.56 -1.23 -0.08
C ASP A 26 -25.16 0.18 -0.54
N ASN A 27 -25.55 1.21 0.20
CA ASN A 27 -25.15 2.59 -0.10
C ASN A 27 -23.63 2.78 0.06
N LYS A 28 -23.06 2.20 1.09
CA LYS A 28 -21.62 2.21 1.34
C LYS A 28 -20.84 1.51 0.21
N ARG A 29 -21.33 0.35 -0.23
CA ARG A 29 -20.81 -0.36 -1.38
C ARG A 29 -20.82 0.49 -2.65
N ASP A 30 -21.95 1.08 -2.97
CA ASP A 30 -22.11 1.93 -4.15
C ASP A 30 -21.20 3.16 -4.09
N ARG A 31 -21.02 3.73 -2.91
CA ARG A 31 -20.05 4.81 -2.67
C ARG A 31 -18.61 4.35 -2.87
N PHE A 32 -18.22 3.19 -2.37
CA PHE A 32 -16.88 2.64 -2.59
C PHE A 32 -16.58 2.40 -4.08
N VAL A 33 -17.58 1.97 -4.84
CA VAL A 33 -17.42 1.82 -6.30
C VAL A 33 -17.37 3.18 -7.00
N SER A 34 -18.33 4.06 -6.72
CA SER A 34 -18.50 5.32 -7.49
C SER A 34 -17.50 6.41 -7.12
N GLU A 35 -17.23 6.60 -5.82
CA GLU A 35 -16.36 7.68 -5.33
C GLU A 35 -14.92 7.24 -5.10
N PHE A 36 -14.71 5.99 -4.62
CA PHE A 36 -13.37 5.48 -4.35
C PHE A 36 -12.77 4.71 -5.54
N GLY A 37 -13.60 4.42 -6.55
CA GLY A 37 -13.16 3.76 -7.79
C GLY A 37 -12.73 2.31 -7.58
N LEU A 38 -13.27 1.64 -6.57
CA LEU A 38 -13.04 0.22 -6.33
C LEU A 38 -13.79 -0.65 -7.33
N SER A 39 -13.34 -1.89 -7.50
CA SER A 39 -14.16 -2.91 -8.18
C SER A 39 -15.39 -3.26 -7.34
N ALA A 40 -16.44 -3.77 -7.97
CA ALA A 40 -17.62 -4.23 -7.25
C ALA A 40 -17.27 -5.34 -6.26
N GLU A 41 -16.38 -6.26 -6.64
CA GLU A 41 -15.90 -7.38 -5.82
C GLU A 41 -15.14 -6.90 -4.57
N ASP A 42 -14.23 -5.93 -4.73
CA ASP A 42 -13.50 -5.35 -3.59
C ASP A 42 -14.45 -4.62 -2.65
N ALA A 43 -15.41 -3.85 -3.21
CA ALA A 43 -16.41 -3.14 -2.42
C ALA A 43 -17.29 -4.11 -1.64
N ASP A 44 -17.78 -5.19 -2.28
CA ASP A 44 -18.58 -6.24 -1.63
C ASP A 44 -17.80 -6.85 -0.44
N THR A 45 -16.54 -7.21 -0.66
CA THR A 45 -15.67 -7.78 0.39
C THR A 45 -15.48 -6.83 1.56
N LEU A 46 -15.30 -5.53 1.30
CA LEU A 46 -15.05 -4.54 2.36
C LEU A 46 -16.30 -4.17 3.16
N VAL A 47 -17.50 -4.31 2.59
CA VAL A 47 -18.76 -4.00 3.30
C VAL A 47 -19.43 -5.22 3.92
N GLU A 48 -18.92 -6.43 3.70
CA GLU A 48 -19.45 -7.68 4.24
C GLU A 48 -19.61 -7.62 5.76
N GLU A 49 -18.60 -7.05 6.45
CA GLU A 49 -18.68 -6.76 7.88
C GLU A 49 -18.56 -5.27 8.16
N LYS A 50 -19.41 -4.74 9.04
CA LYS A 50 -19.37 -3.33 9.45
C LYS A 50 -18.00 -2.91 9.99
N SER A 51 -17.36 -3.75 10.79
CA SER A 51 -16.03 -3.49 11.35
C SER A 51 -14.96 -3.35 10.28
N THR A 52 -15.04 -4.13 9.24
CA THR A 52 -14.14 -4.05 8.07
C THR A 52 -14.35 -2.77 7.29
N ALA A 53 -15.60 -2.40 7.03
CA ALA A 53 -15.91 -1.16 6.34
C ALA A 53 -15.42 0.07 7.11
N GLU A 54 -15.65 0.13 8.41
CA GLU A 54 -15.16 1.21 9.29
C GLU A 54 -13.63 1.28 9.30
N PHE A 55 -12.96 0.14 9.44
CA PHE A 55 -11.50 0.04 9.37
C PHE A 55 -10.94 0.55 8.04
N TYR A 56 -11.56 0.16 6.92
CA TYR A 56 -11.14 0.61 5.61
C TYR A 56 -11.37 2.11 5.39
N GLU A 57 -12.49 2.66 5.86
CA GLU A 57 -12.76 4.10 5.76
C GLU A 57 -11.74 4.93 6.54
N GLU A 58 -11.43 4.52 7.77
CA GLU A 58 -10.39 5.15 8.59
C GLU A 58 -9.02 5.06 7.92
N LEU A 59 -8.62 3.85 7.49
CA LEU A 59 -7.36 3.59 6.82
C LEU A 59 -7.19 4.44 5.56
N SER A 60 -8.22 4.50 4.73
CA SER A 60 -8.18 5.12 3.40
C SER A 60 -8.38 6.64 3.43
N ASN A 61 -8.65 7.24 4.60
CA ASN A 61 -8.84 8.68 4.71
C ASN A 61 -7.55 9.44 4.38
N GLY A 62 -7.63 10.31 3.37
CA GLY A 62 -6.48 11.07 2.86
C GLY A 62 -5.46 10.25 2.05
N ARG A 63 -5.74 8.97 1.76
CA ARG A 63 -4.84 8.03 1.07
C ARG A 63 -5.41 7.52 -0.23
N ASP A 64 -4.59 6.86 -1.05
CA ASP A 64 -5.03 6.14 -2.24
C ASP A 64 -5.98 5.01 -1.84
N LYS A 65 -7.23 5.12 -2.30
CA LYS A 65 -8.32 4.22 -1.94
C LYS A 65 -8.09 2.79 -2.44
N LYS A 66 -7.53 2.64 -3.64
CA LYS A 66 -7.26 1.34 -4.25
C LYS A 66 -6.10 0.64 -3.56
N LEU A 67 -5.04 1.39 -3.25
CA LEU A 67 -3.89 0.84 -2.52
C LEU A 67 -4.32 0.40 -1.12
N ALA A 68 -5.11 1.20 -0.42
CA ALA A 68 -5.64 0.86 0.89
C ALA A 68 -6.53 -0.39 0.84
N ALA A 69 -7.46 -0.50 -0.15
CA ALA A 69 -8.30 -1.67 -0.34
C ALA A 69 -7.48 -2.94 -0.59
N ASN A 70 -6.48 -2.85 -1.48
CA ASN A 70 -5.60 -3.98 -1.78
C ASN A 70 -4.85 -4.47 -0.52
N TRP A 71 -4.36 -3.56 0.32
CA TRP A 71 -3.68 -3.93 1.57
C TRP A 71 -4.62 -4.60 2.58
N VAL A 72 -5.86 -4.16 2.68
CA VAL A 72 -6.85 -4.79 3.56
C VAL A 72 -7.21 -6.18 3.04
N ILE A 73 -7.58 -6.30 1.76
CA ILE A 73 -8.09 -7.54 1.19
C ILE A 73 -7.01 -8.61 1.04
N THR A 74 -5.80 -8.23 0.57
CA THR A 74 -4.75 -9.21 0.30
C THR A 74 -3.85 -9.47 1.50
N GLU A 75 -3.31 -8.44 2.12
CA GLU A 75 -2.30 -8.62 3.17
C GLU A 75 -2.94 -8.83 4.54
N LEU A 76 -3.85 -7.94 4.97
CA LEU A 76 -4.47 -8.03 6.28
C LEU A 76 -5.38 -9.26 6.39
N PHE A 77 -6.30 -9.46 5.45
CA PHE A 77 -7.19 -10.63 5.46
C PHE A 77 -6.42 -11.93 5.27
N GLY A 78 -5.38 -11.93 4.44
CA GLY A 78 -4.49 -13.07 4.30
C GLY A 78 -3.82 -13.46 5.62
N ALA A 79 -3.34 -12.49 6.39
CA ALA A 79 -2.74 -12.72 7.70
C ALA A 79 -3.77 -13.17 8.74
N LEU A 80 -4.95 -12.53 8.79
CA LEU A 80 -6.05 -12.90 9.69
C LEU A 80 -6.50 -14.34 9.44
N ASN A 81 -6.76 -14.71 8.19
CA ASN A 81 -7.17 -16.05 7.81
C ASN A 81 -6.11 -17.11 8.16
N LYS A 82 -4.84 -16.82 7.89
CA LYS A 82 -3.74 -17.72 8.23
C LYS A 82 -3.60 -17.95 9.73
N SER A 83 -3.86 -16.92 10.52
CA SER A 83 -3.75 -16.96 11.98
C SER A 83 -5.04 -17.42 12.67
N GLY A 84 -6.17 -17.49 11.95
CA GLY A 84 -7.47 -17.89 12.47
C GLY A 84 -8.07 -16.90 13.49
N ILE A 85 -7.71 -15.60 13.38
CA ILE A 85 -8.20 -14.54 14.27
C ILE A 85 -9.06 -13.53 13.50
N GLY A 86 -9.94 -12.81 14.22
CA GLY A 86 -10.74 -11.75 13.66
C GLY A 86 -10.01 -10.40 13.60
N LEU A 87 -10.57 -9.43 12.84
CA LEU A 87 -10.00 -8.10 12.70
C LEU A 87 -9.78 -7.40 14.05
N ARG A 88 -10.71 -7.57 14.99
CA ARG A 88 -10.65 -6.95 16.33
C ARG A 88 -9.55 -7.52 17.23
N GLU A 89 -9.06 -8.71 16.91
CA GLU A 89 -7.98 -9.38 17.65
C GLU A 89 -6.59 -9.06 17.04
N SER A 90 -6.59 -8.41 15.87
CA SER A 90 -5.36 -7.97 15.22
C SER A 90 -4.63 -6.93 16.05
N LYS A 91 -3.30 -7.02 16.08
CA LYS A 91 -2.43 -5.99 16.66
C LYS A 91 -2.21 -4.80 15.71
N VAL A 92 -2.64 -4.93 14.46
CA VAL A 92 -2.54 -3.89 13.43
C VAL A 92 -3.86 -3.14 13.36
N ASP A 93 -3.86 -1.89 13.75
CA ASP A 93 -4.98 -0.97 13.61
C ASP A 93 -4.91 -0.17 12.30
N ALA A 94 -6.00 0.54 11.97
CA ALA A 94 -6.09 1.32 10.74
C ALA A 94 -5.05 2.44 10.67
N HIS A 95 -4.71 3.06 11.79
CA HIS A 95 -3.71 4.13 11.85
C HIS A 95 -2.31 3.61 11.52
N ASN A 96 -1.88 2.52 12.16
CA ASN A 96 -0.56 1.92 11.95
C ASN A 96 -0.41 1.35 10.54
N LEU A 97 -1.45 0.69 10.01
CA LEU A 97 -1.44 0.23 8.62
C LEU A 97 -1.43 1.42 7.64
N GLY A 98 -2.13 2.51 7.98
CA GLY A 98 -2.11 3.74 7.20
C GLY A 98 -0.72 4.35 7.11
N ASN A 99 0.00 4.43 8.21
CA ASN A 99 1.37 4.93 8.23
C ASN A 99 2.30 4.06 7.35
N LEU A 100 2.12 2.74 7.36
CA LEU A 100 2.87 1.85 6.47
C LEU A 100 2.58 2.14 4.99
N ILE A 101 1.32 2.39 4.64
CA ILE A 101 0.92 2.75 3.27
C ILE A 101 1.50 4.11 2.86
N ASP A 102 1.54 5.08 3.78
CA ASP A 102 2.15 6.39 3.53
C ASP A 102 3.64 6.26 3.20
N LEU A 103 4.39 5.42 3.92
CA LEU A 103 5.81 5.13 3.68
C LEU A 103 6.08 4.41 2.34
N ILE A 104 5.10 3.68 1.81
CA ILE A 104 5.17 3.12 0.46
C ILE A 104 4.93 4.22 -0.58
N SER A 105 3.92 5.06 -0.34
CA SER A 105 3.48 6.09 -1.28
C SER A 105 4.52 7.19 -1.47
N ASP A 106 5.25 7.55 -0.40
CA ASP A 106 6.33 8.53 -0.44
C ASP A 106 7.69 7.95 -0.89
N GLY A 107 7.76 6.63 -1.08
CA GLY A 107 8.96 5.95 -1.54
C GLY A 107 10.01 5.72 -0.45
N THR A 108 9.67 5.90 0.83
CA THR A 108 10.57 5.60 1.96
C THR A 108 10.93 4.13 2.03
N ILE A 109 9.98 3.26 1.68
CA ILE A 109 10.17 1.81 1.59
C ILE A 109 9.55 1.24 0.31
N SER A 110 10.10 0.12 -0.16
CA SER A 110 9.50 -0.63 -1.27
C SER A 110 8.32 -1.48 -0.80
N GLY A 111 7.42 -1.85 -1.71
CA GLY A 111 6.32 -2.75 -1.40
C GLY A 111 6.76 -4.11 -0.83
N ARG A 112 7.96 -4.59 -1.18
CA ARG A 112 8.55 -5.80 -0.59
C ARG A 112 8.90 -5.58 0.87
N ILE A 113 9.62 -4.51 1.18
CA ILE A 113 9.99 -4.14 2.57
C ILE A 113 8.71 -3.93 3.39
N ALA A 114 7.69 -3.29 2.81
CA ALA A 114 6.43 -3.06 3.48
C ALA A 114 5.73 -4.37 3.91
N LYS A 115 5.80 -5.42 3.10
CA LYS A 115 5.25 -6.74 3.46
C LYS A 115 6.00 -7.38 4.64
N ASP A 116 7.33 -7.25 4.65
CA ASP A 116 8.17 -7.75 5.75
C ASP A 116 7.86 -6.96 7.05
N VAL A 117 7.73 -5.64 6.96
CA VAL A 117 7.34 -4.76 8.08
C VAL A 117 5.93 -5.07 8.57
N PHE A 118 4.98 -5.27 7.66
CA PHE A 118 3.60 -5.65 8.00
C PHE A 118 3.55 -6.98 8.76
N GLY A 119 4.31 -7.99 8.32
CA GLY A 119 4.41 -9.26 9.01
C GLY A 119 4.86 -9.10 10.47
N GLU A 120 5.87 -8.26 10.71
CA GLU A 120 6.35 -7.94 12.04
C GLU A 120 5.31 -7.19 12.88
N MET A 121 4.64 -6.19 12.28
CA MET A 121 3.54 -5.47 12.94
C MET A 121 2.41 -6.39 13.34
N PHE A 122 2.08 -7.35 12.48
CA PHE A 122 1.01 -8.32 12.72
C PHE A 122 1.34 -9.30 13.85
N GLU A 123 2.57 -9.81 13.86
CA GLU A 123 3.02 -10.79 14.87
C GLU A 123 3.31 -10.15 16.24
N ASN A 124 4.04 -9.02 16.24
CA ASN A 124 4.58 -8.43 17.45
C ASN A 124 3.90 -7.11 17.87
N GLY A 125 3.16 -6.50 16.95
CA GLY A 125 2.63 -5.14 17.11
C GLY A 125 3.71 -4.09 16.88
N GLY A 126 3.40 -2.86 17.17
CA GLY A 126 4.30 -1.71 17.00
C GLY A 126 4.03 -0.92 15.72
N SER A 127 4.70 0.23 15.59
CA SER A 127 4.57 1.11 14.44
C SER A 127 5.56 0.73 13.32
N ALA A 128 5.17 0.98 12.07
CA ALA A 128 6.03 0.77 10.91
C ALA A 128 7.37 1.53 11.04
N ASP A 129 7.34 2.79 11.47
CA ASP A 129 8.53 3.61 11.67
C ASP A 129 9.54 2.99 12.66
N SER A 130 9.03 2.47 13.78
CA SER A 130 9.86 1.83 14.80
C SER A 130 10.56 0.58 14.25
N ILE A 131 9.84 -0.24 13.51
CA ILE A 131 10.38 -1.47 12.91
C ILE A 131 11.41 -1.13 11.82
N ILE A 132 11.09 -0.17 10.96
CA ILE A 132 12.01 0.29 9.90
C ILE A 132 13.30 0.86 10.50
N ALA A 133 13.18 1.70 11.54
CA ALA A 133 14.34 2.29 12.21
C ALA A 133 15.22 1.22 12.88
N SER A 134 14.61 0.26 13.59
CA SER A 134 15.35 -0.79 14.30
C SER A 134 16.07 -1.76 13.37
N LYS A 135 15.50 -2.02 12.19
CA LYS A 135 16.04 -2.96 11.19
C LYS A 135 16.83 -2.26 10.07
N GLY A 136 16.90 -0.93 10.05
CA GLY A 136 17.60 -0.17 9.00
C GLY A 136 16.99 -0.37 7.60
N LEU A 137 15.67 -0.53 7.50
CA LEU A 137 14.97 -0.94 6.27
C LEU A 137 14.58 0.23 5.35
N ARG A 138 15.14 1.43 5.53
CA ARG A 138 14.87 2.55 4.62
C ARG A 138 15.36 2.24 3.22
N GLN A 139 14.56 2.60 2.24
CA GLN A 139 14.94 2.45 0.83
C GLN A 139 16.10 3.38 0.49
N ILE A 140 17.09 2.84 -0.22
CA ILE A 140 18.20 3.63 -0.76
C ILE A 140 17.68 4.38 -2.00
N SER A 141 17.36 5.65 -1.82
CA SER A 141 16.93 6.56 -2.89
C SER A 141 17.98 7.64 -3.19
N ASP A 142 19.13 7.62 -2.49
CA ASP A 142 20.26 8.50 -2.78
C ASP A 142 20.91 8.06 -4.09
N SER A 143 20.88 8.96 -5.09
CA SER A 143 21.44 8.69 -6.42
C SER A 143 22.94 8.44 -6.38
N GLY A 144 23.67 9.03 -5.45
CA GLY A 144 25.10 8.80 -5.28
C GLY A 144 25.41 7.39 -4.80
N GLN A 145 24.74 6.93 -3.75
CA GLN A 145 24.90 5.57 -3.22
C GLN A 145 24.45 4.50 -4.25
N LEU A 146 23.35 4.76 -4.97
CA LEU A 146 22.89 3.87 -6.03
C LEU A 146 23.88 3.81 -7.19
N THR A 147 24.46 4.95 -7.56
CA THR A 147 25.49 5.04 -8.60
C THR A 147 26.72 4.21 -8.26
N GLU A 148 27.23 4.32 -7.04
CA GLU A 148 28.38 3.50 -6.57
C GLU A 148 28.06 2.01 -6.59
N LEU A 149 26.85 1.64 -6.16
CA LEU A 149 26.39 0.25 -6.17
C LEU A 149 26.29 -0.32 -7.59
N ILE A 150 25.75 0.47 -8.51
CA ILE A 150 25.64 0.11 -9.93
C ILE A 150 27.02 -0.01 -10.56
N ASP A 151 27.92 0.95 -10.32
CA ASP A 151 29.28 0.93 -10.85
C ASP A 151 30.06 -0.29 -10.39
N ALA A 152 29.90 -0.68 -9.13
CA ALA A 152 30.48 -1.91 -8.60
C ALA A 152 29.95 -3.15 -9.33
N VAL A 153 28.63 -3.23 -9.54
CA VAL A 153 28.02 -4.36 -10.29
C VAL A 153 28.47 -4.41 -11.74
N LEU A 154 28.53 -3.27 -12.43
CA LEU A 154 28.99 -3.20 -13.82
C LEU A 154 30.47 -3.54 -13.95
N SER A 155 31.30 -3.11 -13.00
CA SER A 155 32.75 -3.43 -12.98
C SER A 155 33.01 -4.91 -12.77
N GLU A 156 32.21 -5.60 -11.95
CA GLU A 156 32.32 -7.04 -11.71
C GLU A 156 31.86 -7.89 -12.89
N HIS A 157 31.05 -7.32 -13.80
CA HIS A 157 30.42 -8.05 -14.91
C HIS A 157 30.67 -7.39 -16.27
N GLN A 158 31.90 -6.93 -16.52
CA GLN A 158 32.25 -6.22 -17.75
C GLN A 158 32.03 -7.05 -19.04
N ASP A 159 32.20 -8.36 -18.94
CA ASP A 159 31.85 -9.30 -20.00
C ASP A 159 30.39 -9.16 -20.44
N LYS A 160 29.48 -9.12 -19.46
CA LYS A 160 28.03 -8.98 -19.70
C LYS A 160 27.66 -7.56 -20.14
N VAL A 161 28.37 -6.53 -19.70
CA VAL A 161 28.21 -5.17 -20.18
C VAL A 161 28.51 -5.10 -21.69
N THR A 162 29.61 -5.73 -22.12
CA THR A 162 29.96 -5.81 -23.53
C THR A 162 28.89 -6.56 -24.34
N GLU A 163 28.45 -7.70 -23.84
CA GLU A 163 27.37 -8.48 -24.48
C GLU A 163 26.04 -7.71 -24.56
N PHE A 164 25.69 -6.92 -23.54
CA PHE A 164 24.52 -6.06 -23.56
C PHE A 164 24.63 -4.99 -24.67
N ARG A 165 25.79 -4.32 -24.76
CA ARG A 165 26.07 -3.32 -25.81
C ARG A 165 26.08 -3.90 -27.22
N GLU A 166 26.34 -5.19 -27.37
CA GLU A 166 26.24 -5.96 -28.63
C GLU A 166 24.78 -6.34 -28.99
N GLY A 167 23.79 -5.95 -28.17
CA GLY A 167 22.36 -6.14 -28.45
C GLY A 167 21.67 -7.24 -27.65
N LYS A 168 22.31 -7.78 -26.58
CA LYS A 168 21.66 -8.75 -25.68
C LYS A 168 20.81 -8.07 -24.60
N ASP A 169 19.71 -7.42 -24.97
CA ASP A 169 18.83 -6.65 -24.09
C ASP A 169 18.33 -7.42 -22.86
N LYS A 170 18.24 -8.74 -22.92
CA LYS A 170 17.82 -9.60 -21.81
C LYS A 170 18.76 -9.49 -20.59
N LEU A 171 20.00 -9.05 -20.78
CA LEU A 171 20.96 -8.85 -19.71
C LEU A 171 20.64 -7.65 -18.82
N PHE A 172 19.78 -6.73 -19.28
CA PHE A 172 19.32 -5.64 -18.43
C PHE A 172 18.68 -6.14 -17.12
N GLY A 173 17.80 -7.15 -17.24
CA GLY A 173 17.18 -7.79 -16.06
C GLY A 173 18.19 -8.45 -15.12
N PHE A 174 19.29 -9.00 -15.66
CA PHE A 174 20.39 -9.53 -14.86
C PHE A 174 21.03 -8.43 -14.01
N PHE A 175 21.37 -7.27 -14.59
CA PHE A 175 21.98 -6.16 -13.85
C PHE A 175 21.05 -5.62 -12.76
N VAL A 176 19.77 -5.41 -13.08
CA VAL A 176 18.75 -5.01 -12.08
C VAL A 176 18.73 -6.02 -10.93
N GLY A 177 18.71 -7.32 -11.24
CA GLY A 177 18.72 -8.39 -10.24
C GLY A 177 19.97 -8.36 -9.35
N GLN A 178 21.16 -8.11 -9.91
CA GLN A 178 22.41 -8.00 -9.13
C GLN A 178 22.41 -6.79 -8.20
N VAL A 179 21.97 -5.61 -8.68
CA VAL A 179 21.85 -4.40 -7.86
C VAL A 179 20.84 -4.61 -6.73
N MET A 180 19.68 -5.18 -7.03
CA MET A 180 18.67 -5.48 -6.01
C MET A 180 19.15 -6.50 -4.97
N LYS A 181 19.89 -7.52 -5.40
CA LYS A 181 20.49 -8.51 -4.50
C LYS A 181 21.55 -7.86 -3.57
N ARG A 182 22.42 -7.02 -4.13
CA ARG A 182 23.49 -6.36 -3.39
C ARG A 182 22.97 -5.32 -2.39
N SER A 183 21.88 -4.63 -2.75
CA SER A 183 21.17 -3.71 -1.85
C SER A 183 20.21 -4.42 -0.88
N GLN A 184 20.17 -5.76 -0.87
CA GLN A 184 19.22 -6.53 -0.06
C GLN A 184 17.75 -6.15 -0.29
N GLY A 185 17.42 -5.68 -1.50
CA GLY A 185 16.09 -5.20 -1.87
C GLY A 185 15.76 -3.77 -1.42
N GLN A 186 16.73 -3.05 -0.85
CA GLN A 186 16.55 -1.67 -0.37
C GLN A 186 16.69 -0.61 -1.48
N ALA A 187 17.33 -0.94 -2.61
CA ALA A 187 17.44 -0.01 -3.74
C ALA A 187 16.06 0.32 -4.34
N ASN A 188 15.84 1.59 -4.68
CA ASN A 188 14.64 2.00 -5.39
C ASN A 188 14.65 1.45 -6.82
N PRO A 189 13.74 0.51 -7.19
CA PRO A 189 13.80 -0.16 -8.50
C PRO A 189 13.67 0.81 -9.67
N LYS A 190 12.90 1.89 -9.50
CA LYS A 190 12.70 2.89 -10.54
C LYS A 190 14.00 3.65 -10.83
N LEU A 191 14.65 4.13 -9.78
CA LEU A 191 15.95 4.82 -9.89
C LEU A 191 17.05 3.89 -10.40
N VAL A 192 17.07 2.64 -9.94
CA VAL A 192 18.01 1.62 -10.46
C VAL A 192 17.84 1.42 -11.95
N ASN A 193 16.59 1.33 -12.45
CA ASN A 193 16.33 1.17 -13.87
C ASN A 193 16.77 2.40 -14.67
N GLU A 194 16.52 3.60 -14.16
CA GLU A 194 16.93 4.87 -14.81
C GLU A 194 18.46 4.98 -14.89
N LEU A 195 19.15 4.80 -13.78
CA LEU A 195 20.62 4.89 -13.71
C LEU A 195 21.33 3.78 -14.51
N LEU A 196 20.81 2.53 -14.47
CA LEU A 196 21.35 1.44 -15.28
C LEU A 196 21.20 1.72 -16.78
N LYS A 197 20.07 2.25 -17.24
CA LYS A 197 19.89 2.62 -18.64
C LYS A 197 20.90 3.69 -19.07
N GLU A 198 21.08 4.73 -18.24
CA GLU A 198 22.05 5.79 -18.52
C GLU A 198 23.47 5.25 -18.63
N LYS A 199 23.92 4.43 -17.67
CA LYS A 199 25.29 3.88 -17.64
C LYS A 199 25.57 2.79 -18.68
N LEU A 200 24.56 2.04 -19.08
CA LEU A 200 24.72 1.00 -20.10
C LEU A 200 24.65 1.58 -21.53
N ALA A 201 23.99 2.73 -21.72
CA ALA A 201 23.88 3.40 -23.01
C ALA A 201 25.16 4.16 -23.40
N GLY A 202 25.99 4.56 -22.45
CA GLY A 202 27.28 5.25 -22.66
C GLY A 202 28.44 4.29 -22.65
#